data_304f18e43752dffaad66441323431798
#
_entry.id   304f18e43752dffaad66441323431798
#
_cell.length_a   1.000
_cell.length_b   1.000
_cell.length_c   1.000
_cell.angle_alpha   90.00
_cell.angle_beta   90.00
_cell.angle_gamma   90.00
#
_symmetry.space_group_name_H-M   'P 1'
#
loop_
_entity.id
_entity.type
_entity.pdbx_description
1 polymer ?
#
loop_
_entity_poly.entity_id
_entity_poly.type
_entity_poly.pdbx_seq_one_letter_code
_entity_poly.pdbx_strand_id
1 'polypeptide(L)'
;PDIDYCFVEADGKFMMFAKDMVEAVAKVAGWESYRIVEANGEPVTMKGDQFGDITYICPVLHENTGRIIWGEHVTLDAGTGAVHTAPGHGVDDYKVGMKFGVDTIMPIDDDGRFTDYVPQWAGLTTDEANPKIIEWLRERGTLILHEDINHSYPHCWRCKQPVIFRATSQWFVSMDKALDDGHTLREEALDELSKVAFYPPHAVKRIGSMVEGRPD
;
A
#
# COMPACT_ATOMS: atom_id res chain seq x y z
N PRO A 1 -5.73 2.48 14.46
CA PRO A 1 -6.91 2.93 15.23
C PRO A 1 -6.55 3.79 16.42
N ASP A 2 -5.48 3.46 17.18
CA ASP A 2 -5.17 4.04 18.49
C ASP A 2 -4.37 5.34 18.45
N ILE A 3 -3.89 5.75 17.28
CA ILE A 3 -3.14 6.99 17.09
C ILE A 3 -4.08 8.19 17.25
N ASP A 4 -3.63 9.19 18.00
CA ASP A 4 -4.30 10.48 18.13
C ASP A 4 -3.91 11.39 16.95
N TYR A 5 -4.91 11.92 16.27
CA TYR A 5 -4.75 12.90 15.19
C TYR A 5 -5.24 14.26 15.64
N CYS A 6 -4.58 15.32 15.18
CA CYS A 6 -5.00 16.69 15.41
C CYS A 6 -5.05 17.48 14.11
N PHE A 7 -5.69 18.63 14.15
CA PHE A 7 -5.75 19.57 13.03
C PHE A 7 -4.75 20.69 13.25
N VAL A 8 -4.00 20.99 12.20
CA VAL A 8 -2.94 22.02 12.20
C VAL A 8 -3.26 23.04 11.13
N GLU A 9 -3.15 24.30 11.48
CA GLU A 9 -3.19 25.42 10.54
C GLU A 9 -1.76 25.91 10.31
N ALA A 10 -1.30 25.87 9.05
CA ALA A 10 -0.03 26.43 8.60
C ALA A 10 -0.18 26.89 7.15
N ASP A 11 0.48 27.97 6.77
CA ASP A 11 0.45 28.56 5.42
C ASP A 11 -0.97 28.79 4.88
N GLY A 12 -1.91 29.15 5.75
CA GLY A 12 -3.32 29.38 5.40
C GLY A 12 -4.10 28.11 5.05
N LYS A 13 -3.57 26.92 5.34
CA LYS A 13 -4.20 25.63 5.12
C LYS A 13 -4.48 24.93 6.44
N PHE A 14 -5.60 24.20 6.47
CA PHE A 14 -5.90 23.25 7.56
C PHE A 14 -5.52 21.84 7.12
N MET A 15 -4.73 21.18 7.92
CA MET A 15 -4.18 19.88 7.64
C MET A 15 -4.36 18.95 8.85
N MET A 16 -4.45 17.65 8.62
CA MET A 16 -4.57 16.64 9.66
C MET A 16 -3.29 15.81 9.72
N PHE A 17 -2.76 15.64 10.92
CA PHE A 17 -1.57 14.83 11.19
C PHE A 17 -1.76 14.01 12.46
N ALA A 18 -1.01 12.91 12.57
CA ALA A 18 -0.81 12.29 13.87
C ALA A 18 -0.18 13.32 14.82
N LYS A 19 -0.76 13.48 16.01
CA LYS A 19 -0.39 14.52 16.97
C LYS A 19 1.12 14.53 17.27
N ASP A 20 1.69 13.32 17.45
CA ASP A 20 3.10 13.16 17.81
C ASP A 20 4.05 13.44 16.62
N MET A 21 3.52 13.54 15.38
CA MET A 21 4.32 13.83 14.19
C MET A 21 4.32 15.31 13.79
N VAL A 22 3.49 16.15 14.40
CA VAL A 22 3.31 17.55 13.99
C VAL A 22 4.62 18.33 14.00
N GLU A 23 5.42 18.22 15.06
CA GLU A 23 6.68 18.93 15.19
C GLU A 23 7.70 18.48 14.11
N ALA A 24 7.79 17.16 13.87
CA ALA A 24 8.67 16.60 12.85
C ALA A 24 8.27 17.08 11.44
N VAL A 25 6.97 17.05 11.13
CA VAL A 25 6.43 17.54 9.86
C VAL A 25 6.69 19.04 9.69
N ALA A 26 6.42 19.86 10.70
CA ALA A 26 6.64 21.30 10.66
C ALA A 26 8.11 21.65 10.38
N LYS A 27 9.04 20.92 11.02
CA LYS A 27 10.48 21.08 10.81
C LYS A 27 10.90 20.77 9.37
N VAL A 28 10.43 19.63 8.83
CA VAL A 28 10.79 19.21 7.46
C VAL A 28 10.12 20.10 6.42
N ALA A 29 8.87 20.54 6.66
CA ALA A 29 8.14 21.47 5.81
C ALA A 29 8.68 22.91 5.88
N GLY A 30 9.55 23.22 6.85
CA GLY A 30 10.13 24.55 7.00
C GLY A 30 9.12 25.61 7.43
N TRP A 31 8.05 25.22 8.16
CA TRP A 31 7.06 26.17 8.64
C TRP A 31 7.66 27.09 9.71
N GLU A 32 7.65 28.37 9.45
CA GLU A 32 8.09 29.38 10.45
C GLU A 32 7.14 29.44 11.66
N SER A 33 5.84 29.19 11.42
CA SER A 33 4.82 29.12 12.46
C SER A 33 3.68 28.19 12.04
N TYR A 34 3.11 27.51 13.01
CA TYR A 34 1.89 26.73 12.84
C TYR A 34 1.06 26.80 14.13
N ARG A 35 -0.20 26.47 14.02
CA ARG A 35 -1.13 26.41 15.14
C ARG A 35 -1.89 25.10 15.15
N ILE A 36 -1.88 24.40 16.27
CA ILE A 36 -2.79 23.28 16.50
C ILE A 36 -4.18 23.85 16.79
N VAL A 37 -5.19 23.33 16.13
CA VAL A 37 -6.57 23.76 16.34
C VAL A 37 -7.03 23.33 17.74
N GLU A 38 -7.54 24.28 18.50
CA GLU A 38 -7.98 24.09 19.88
C GLU A 38 -9.49 24.38 20.03
N ALA A 39 -10.12 23.67 20.95
CA ALA A 39 -11.45 23.96 21.44
C ALA A 39 -11.39 24.03 22.98
N ASN A 40 -11.88 25.15 23.54
CA ASN A 40 -11.83 25.41 24.98
C ASN A 40 -10.42 25.36 25.61
N GLY A 41 -9.37 25.70 24.81
CA GLY A 41 -7.98 25.72 25.26
C GLY A 41 -7.28 24.35 25.22
N GLU A 42 -7.90 23.35 24.64
CA GLU A 42 -7.31 22.03 24.46
C GLU A 42 -7.27 21.65 22.97
N PRO A 43 -6.22 20.96 22.50
CA PRO A 43 -6.14 20.48 21.11
C PRO A 43 -7.34 19.62 20.73
N VAL A 44 -7.94 19.90 19.59
CA VAL A 44 -8.97 19.05 19.01
C VAL A 44 -8.31 17.79 18.47
N THR A 45 -8.55 16.66 19.11
CA THR A 45 -8.00 15.35 18.74
C THR A 45 -9.08 14.34 18.43
N MET A 46 -8.78 13.41 17.52
CA MET A 46 -9.61 12.25 17.19
C MET A 46 -8.73 11.00 17.07
N LYS A 47 -9.25 9.86 17.50
CA LYS A 47 -8.61 8.58 17.25
C LYS A 47 -8.74 8.17 15.78
N GLY A 48 -7.78 7.39 15.27
CA GLY A 48 -7.76 6.97 13.88
C GLY A 48 -9.00 6.19 13.45
N ASP A 49 -9.60 5.41 14.33
CA ASP A 49 -10.84 4.66 14.08
C ASP A 49 -12.11 5.53 14.04
N GLN A 50 -12.06 6.75 14.53
CA GLN A 50 -13.18 7.70 14.52
C GLN A 50 -13.39 8.40 13.18
N PHE A 51 -12.46 8.22 12.21
CA PHE A 51 -12.52 8.86 10.90
C PHE A 51 -13.34 8.07 9.84
N GLY A 52 -13.92 6.93 10.20
CA GLY A 52 -14.50 5.97 9.25
C GLY A 52 -15.57 6.50 8.28
N ASP A 53 -16.25 7.59 8.63
CA ASP A 53 -17.30 8.21 7.81
C ASP A 53 -16.80 9.43 7.02
N ILE A 54 -15.52 9.79 7.14
CA ILE A 54 -14.95 10.95 6.47
C ILE A 54 -14.47 10.55 5.08
N THR A 55 -14.90 11.34 4.08
CA THR A 55 -14.48 11.20 2.68
C THR A 55 -13.61 12.38 2.26
N TYR A 56 -12.79 12.14 1.24
CA TYR A 56 -11.95 13.17 0.62
C TYR A 56 -12.04 13.09 -0.91
N ILE A 57 -11.76 14.19 -1.57
CA ILE A 57 -11.63 14.24 -3.04
C ILE A 57 -10.22 13.81 -3.41
N CYS A 58 -10.11 12.85 -4.32
CA CYS A 58 -8.81 12.41 -4.82
C CYS A 58 -8.06 13.59 -5.47
N PRO A 59 -6.82 13.90 -5.06
CA PRO A 59 -6.09 15.05 -5.60
C PRO A 59 -5.70 14.89 -7.07
N VAL A 60 -5.72 13.68 -7.59
CA VAL A 60 -5.36 13.33 -8.98
C VAL A 60 -6.59 13.17 -9.86
N LEU A 61 -7.57 12.42 -9.40
CA LEU A 61 -8.82 12.14 -10.10
C LEU A 61 -9.96 12.82 -9.33
N HIS A 62 -10.19 14.10 -9.59
CA HIS A 62 -11.15 14.93 -8.86
C HIS A 62 -12.60 14.42 -8.87
N GLU A 63 -12.96 13.53 -9.80
CA GLU A 63 -14.25 12.88 -9.84
C GLU A 63 -14.37 11.73 -8.84
N ASN A 64 -13.23 11.24 -8.33
CA ASN A 64 -13.17 10.13 -7.39
C ASN A 64 -13.14 10.64 -5.96
N THR A 65 -13.99 10.07 -5.13
CA THR A 65 -13.98 10.24 -3.68
C THR A 65 -13.35 9.02 -3.03
N GLY A 66 -12.37 9.27 -2.17
CA GLY A 66 -11.84 8.28 -1.24
C GLY A 66 -12.48 8.43 0.15
N ARG A 67 -12.32 7.45 1.00
CA ARG A 67 -12.70 7.53 2.41
C ARG A 67 -11.50 7.24 3.30
N ILE A 68 -11.52 7.81 4.50
CA ILE A 68 -10.51 7.51 5.50
C ILE A 68 -10.84 6.15 6.11
N ILE A 69 -9.88 5.26 6.11
CA ILE A 69 -9.94 3.94 6.76
C ILE A 69 -8.76 3.82 7.73
N TRP A 70 -8.84 2.93 8.67
CA TRP A 70 -7.77 2.71 9.63
C TRP A 70 -7.07 1.36 9.40
N GLY A 71 -5.77 1.32 9.64
CA GLY A 71 -4.93 0.14 9.48
C GLY A 71 -3.87 0.03 10.57
N GLU A 72 -3.58 -1.19 11.00
CA GLU A 72 -2.58 -1.46 12.05
C GLU A 72 -1.14 -1.30 11.56
N HIS A 73 -0.94 -1.24 10.22
CA HIS A 73 0.36 -1.04 9.58
C HIS A 73 0.83 0.43 9.60
N VAL A 74 -0.03 1.36 10.02
CA VAL A 74 0.32 2.77 10.14
C VAL A 74 1.15 2.96 11.41
N THR A 75 2.37 3.49 11.25
CA THR A 75 3.32 3.74 12.33
C THR A 75 3.61 5.22 12.49
N LEU A 76 4.30 5.58 13.57
CA LEU A 76 4.75 6.95 13.87
C LEU A 76 6.26 7.13 13.64
N ASP A 77 6.91 6.23 12.92
CA ASP A 77 8.35 6.27 12.69
C ASP A 77 8.76 7.31 11.66
N ALA A 78 7.85 7.64 10.74
CA ALA A 78 8.09 8.63 9.69
C ALA A 78 6.76 9.16 9.11
N GLY A 79 6.84 10.30 8.41
CA GLY A 79 5.71 10.87 7.67
C GLY A 79 4.71 11.60 8.55
N THR A 80 3.44 11.46 8.22
CA THR A 80 2.34 12.26 8.80
C THR A 80 1.41 11.45 9.70
N GLY A 81 1.58 10.13 9.77
CA GLY A 81 0.62 9.20 10.36
C GLY A 81 -0.62 8.94 9.48
N ALA A 82 -0.69 9.56 8.30
CA ALA A 82 -1.70 9.28 7.28
C ALA A 82 -1.01 8.67 6.04
N VAL A 83 -1.46 7.50 5.62
CA VAL A 83 -0.85 6.73 4.54
C VAL A 83 -1.84 6.57 3.40
N HIS A 84 -1.40 6.80 2.16
CA HIS A 84 -2.19 6.47 0.98
C HIS A 84 -2.30 4.96 0.84
N THR A 85 -3.51 4.44 0.69
CA THR A 85 -3.79 3.02 0.54
C THR A 85 -4.13 2.69 -0.91
N ALA A 86 -3.32 1.84 -1.53
CA ALA A 86 -3.50 1.39 -2.92
C ALA A 86 -3.58 -0.15 -2.98
N PRO A 87 -4.77 -0.76 -2.85
CA PRO A 87 -4.95 -2.21 -2.80
C PRO A 87 -4.37 -2.97 -4.01
N GLY A 88 -4.27 -2.31 -5.16
CA GLY A 88 -3.65 -2.86 -6.36
C GLY A 88 -2.11 -2.91 -6.33
N HIS A 89 -1.44 -2.21 -5.39
CA HIS A 89 0.00 -1.98 -5.44
C HIS A 89 0.77 -2.31 -4.14
N GLY A 90 0.09 -2.80 -3.11
CA GLY A 90 0.71 -3.19 -1.85
C GLY A 90 -0.03 -4.33 -1.17
N VAL A 91 0.71 -5.26 -0.55
CA VAL A 91 0.12 -6.43 0.13
C VAL A 91 -0.68 -6.00 1.36
N ASP A 92 -0.14 -5.08 2.16
CA ASP A 92 -0.83 -4.60 3.37
C ASP A 92 -2.00 -3.69 2.98
N ASP A 93 -1.84 -2.88 1.93
CA ASP A 93 -2.92 -2.08 1.34
C ASP A 93 -4.06 -2.98 0.84
N TYR A 94 -3.72 -4.09 0.17
CA TYR A 94 -4.71 -5.07 -0.28
C TYR A 94 -5.50 -5.67 0.88
N LYS A 95 -4.81 -6.12 1.95
CA LYS A 95 -5.47 -6.69 3.14
C LYS A 95 -6.42 -5.71 3.80
N VAL A 96 -5.96 -4.47 3.98
CA VAL A 96 -6.79 -3.39 4.56
C VAL A 96 -7.94 -3.03 3.62
N GLY A 97 -7.66 -2.91 2.32
CA GLY A 97 -8.66 -2.65 1.31
C GLY A 97 -9.79 -3.69 1.32
N MET A 98 -9.44 -4.98 1.37
CA MET A 98 -10.42 -6.07 1.48
C MET A 98 -11.27 -5.97 2.76
N LYS A 99 -10.65 -5.65 3.90
CA LYS A 99 -11.34 -5.48 5.19
C LYS A 99 -12.41 -4.40 5.13
N PHE A 100 -12.15 -3.31 4.43
CA PHE A 100 -13.05 -2.14 4.34
C PHE A 100 -13.83 -2.06 3.03
N GLY A 101 -13.72 -3.06 2.14
CA GLY A 101 -14.40 -3.06 0.85
C GLY A 101 -13.94 -1.94 -0.08
N VAL A 102 -12.64 -1.63 -0.08
CA VAL A 102 -12.03 -0.69 -1.03
C VAL A 102 -11.68 -1.43 -2.31
N ASP A 103 -12.05 -0.85 -3.45
CA ASP A 103 -11.80 -1.46 -4.75
C ASP A 103 -10.31 -1.61 -5.05
N THR A 104 -9.96 -2.74 -5.67
CA THR A 104 -8.60 -2.98 -6.15
C THR A 104 -8.44 -2.36 -7.54
N ILE A 105 -8.16 -1.07 -7.57
CA ILE A 105 -7.92 -0.32 -8.80
C ILE A 105 -6.51 -0.61 -9.31
N MET A 106 -6.38 -0.88 -10.61
CA MET A 106 -5.12 -1.18 -11.27
C MET A 106 -4.88 -0.22 -12.44
N PRO A 107 -4.31 0.98 -12.17
CA PRO A 107 -4.07 1.97 -13.21
C PRO A 107 -2.80 1.70 -14.04
N ILE A 108 -2.01 0.68 -13.69
CA ILE A 108 -0.75 0.31 -14.36
C ILE A 108 -0.94 -1.01 -15.10
N ASP A 109 -0.59 -1.05 -16.38
CA ASP A 109 -0.64 -2.23 -17.24
C ASP A 109 0.54 -3.20 -17.02
N ASP A 110 0.61 -4.27 -17.82
CA ASP A 110 1.65 -5.30 -17.74
C ASP A 110 3.03 -4.81 -18.16
N ASP A 111 3.11 -3.70 -18.90
CA ASP A 111 4.35 -3.05 -19.33
C ASP A 111 4.81 -1.95 -18.35
N GLY A 112 4.11 -1.78 -17.22
CA GLY A 112 4.42 -0.77 -16.20
C GLY A 112 4.03 0.65 -16.60
N ARG A 113 3.05 0.79 -17.51
CA ARG A 113 2.56 2.08 -18.01
C ARG A 113 1.20 2.40 -17.45
N PHE A 114 0.94 3.68 -17.26
CA PHE A 114 -0.39 4.16 -16.89
C PHE A 114 -1.38 3.86 -18.02
N THR A 115 -2.54 3.33 -17.64
CA THR A 115 -3.68 3.08 -18.53
C THR A 115 -4.55 4.34 -18.70
N ASP A 116 -5.55 4.27 -19.57
CA ASP A 116 -6.55 5.34 -19.76
C ASP A 116 -7.42 5.58 -18.49
N TYR A 117 -7.27 4.76 -17.45
CA TYR A 117 -7.86 5.04 -16.14
C TYR A 117 -7.33 6.36 -15.54
N VAL A 118 -6.10 6.75 -15.90
CA VAL A 118 -5.48 8.02 -15.55
C VAL A 118 -5.07 8.75 -16.85
N PRO A 119 -6.03 9.38 -17.55
CA PRO A 119 -5.80 9.91 -18.91
C PRO A 119 -4.65 10.90 -19.01
N GLN A 120 -4.36 11.65 -17.93
CA GLN A 120 -3.30 12.67 -17.90
C GLN A 120 -1.91 12.09 -18.11
N TRP A 121 -1.71 10.81 -17.77
CA TRP A 121 -0.41 10.13 -17.84
C TRP A 121 -0.47 8.80 -18.59
N ALA A 122 -1.57 8.53 -19.28
CA ALA A 122 -1.75 7.31 -20.06
C ALA A 122 -0.56 7.07 -21.02
N GLY A 123 -0.05 5.85 -21.03
CA GLY A 123 1.10 5.43 -21.81
C GLY A 123 2.49 5.77 -21.24
N LEU A 124 2.57 6.60 -20.19
CA LEU A 124 3.84 6.87 -19.50
C LEU A 124 4.17 5.74 -18.54
N THR A 125 5.44 5.41 -18.40
CA THR A 125 5.93 4.56 -17.32
C THR A 125 5.79 5.27 -15.97
N THR A 126 5.87 4.53 -14.88
CA THR A 126 5.85 5.10 -13.53
C THR A 126 6.95 6.13 -13.32
N ASP A 127 8.18 5.84 -13.81
CA ASP A 127 9.33 6.75 -13.67
C ASP A 127 9.14 8.04 -14.48
N GLU A 128 8.55 7.96 -15.68
CA GLU A 128 8.25 9.13 -16.51
C GLU A 128 7.11 9.98 -15.95
N ALA A 129 6.17 9.34 -15.24
CA ALA A 129 5.02 10.00 -14.67
C ALA A 129 5.32 10.68 -13.32
N ASN A 130 6.19 10.10 -12.48
CA ASN A 130 6.48 10.60 -11.14
C ASN A 130 6.78 12.12 -11.08
N PRO A 131 7.72 12.68 -11.87
CA PRO A 131 7.99 14.12 -11.83
C PRO A 131 6.79 14.95 -12.30
N LYS A 132 6.00 14.44 -13.23
CA LYS A 132 4.80 15.13 -13.74
C LYS A 132 3.67 15.15 -12.70
N ILE A 133 3.53 14.07 -11.93
CA ILE A 133 2.57 13.98 -10.82
C ILE A 133 2.92 15.00 -9.74
N ILE A 134 4.21 15.09 -9.37
CA ILE A 134 4.68 16.04 -8.36
C ILE A 134 4.38 17.49 -8.81
N GLU A 135 4.67 17.81 -10.07
CA GLU A 135 4.38 19.14 -10.62
C GLU A 135 2.89 19.44 -10.67
N TRP A 136 2.08 18.48 -11.12
CA TRP A 136 0.62 18.57 -11.12
C TRP A 136 0.05 18.87 -9.73
N LEU A 137 0.53 18.20 -8.69
CA LEU A 137 0.09 18.42 -7.32
C LEU A 137 0.55 19.79 -6.80
N ARG A 138 1.74 20.24 -7.19
CA ARG A 138 2.30 21.54 -6.83
C ARG A 138 1.48 22.68 -7.44
N GLU A 139 1.20 22.63 -8.73
CA GLU A 139 0.39 23.62 -9.44
C GLU A 139 -1.01 23.80 -8.86
N ARG A 140 -1.57 22.72 -8.31
CA ARG A 140 -2.89 22.73 -7.67
C ARG A 140 -2.86 23.09 -6.19
N GLY A 141 -1.70 23.31 -5.64
CA GLY A 141 -1.53 23.65 -4.23
C GLY A 141 -1.94 22.52 -3.28
N THR A 142 -2.01 21.26 -3.77
CA THR A 142 -2.33 20.06 -2.98
C THR A 142 -1.09 19.35 -2.45
N LEU A 143 0.09 19.66 -2.98
CA LEU A 143 1.36 19.17 -2.47
C LEU A 143 1.78 20.03 -1.27
N ILE A 144 2.03 19.40 -0.14
CA ILE A 144 2.60 20.07 1.04
C ILE A 144 4.12 20.08 0.93
N LEU A 145 4.70 18.90 0.73
CA LEU A 145 6.14 18.70 0.64
C LEU A 145 6.45 17.51 -0.25
N HIS A 146 7.59 17.56 -0.94
CA HIS A 146 8.22 16.43 -1.59
C HIS A 146 9.66 16.31 -1.11
N GLU A 147 10.06 15.11 -0.73
CA GLU A 147 11.39 14.81 -0.23
C GLU A 147 11.89 13.51 -0.88
N ASP A 148 13.14 13.53 -1.35
CA ASP A 148 13.79 12.33 -1.86
C ASP A 148 14.34 11.50 -0.69
N ILE A 149 13.98 10.23 -0.64
CA ILE A 149 14.46 9.29 0.38
C ILE A 149 15.31 8.19 -0.25
N ASN A 150 16.30 7.71 0.50
CA ASN A 150 17.10 6.56 0.09
C ASN A 150 16.75 5.37 0.98
N HIS A 151 16.22 4.32 0.38
CA HIS A 151 15.83 3.11 1.08
C HIS A 151 16.08 1.85 0.25
N SER A 152 16.09 0.68 0.90
CA SER A 152 16.16 -0.61 0.20
C SER A 152 14.88 -0.87 -0.56
N TYR A 153 14.99 -1.19 -1.86
CA TYR A 153 13.86 -1.51 -2.71
C TYR A 153 14.12 -2.81 -3.50
N PRO A 154 13.12 -3.67 -3.67
CA PRO A 154 13.30 -4.91 -4.41
C PRO A 154 13.54 -4.66 -5.89
N HIS A 155 14.56 -5.35 -6.42
CA HIS A 155 14.93 -5.31 -7.84
C HIS A 155 14.80 -6.69 -8.47
N CYS A 156 14.46 -6.72 -9.74
CA CYS A 156 14.45 -7.94 -10.52
C CYS A 156 15.85 -8.58 -10.54
N TRP A 157 15.93 -9.85 -10.14
CA TRP A 157 17.22 -10.55 -10.11
C TRP A 157 17.90 -10.67 -11.49
N ARG A 158 17.11 -10.64 -12.57
CA ARG A 158 17.57 -10.79 -13.96
C ARG A 158 17.98 -9.46 -14.57
N CYS A 159 17.06 -8.48 -14.68
CA CYS A 159 17.34 -7.20 -15.34
C CYS A 159 17.83 -6.10 -14.38
N LYS A 160 17.83 -6.35 -13.07
CA LYS A 160 18.26 -5.41 -12.02
C LYS A 160 17.43 -4.11 -11.92
N GLN A 161 16.32 -4.04 -12.62
CA GLN A 161 15.41 -2.90 -12.53
C GLN A 161 14.50 -3.02 -11.30
N PRO A 162 14.03 -1.90 -10.73
CA PRO A 162 13.03 -1.90 -9.67
C PRO A 162 11.78 -2.68 -10.11
N VAL A 163 11.17 -3.42 -9.19
CA VAL A 163 9.91 -4.12 -9.46
C VAL A 163 8.72 -3.23 -9.16
N ILE A 164 7.61 -3.42 -9.89
CA ILE A 164 6.33 -2.80 -9.59
C ILE A 164 5.43 -3.87 -8.95
N PHE A 165 4.92 -3.57 -7.76
CA PHE A 165 3.91 -4.43 -7.14
C PHE A 165 2.56 -4.19 -7.82
N ARG A 166 1.93 -5.26 -8.26
CA ARG A 166 0.62 -5.22 -8.95
C ARG A 166 -0.24 -6.39 -8.52
N ALA A 167 -1.52 -6.13 -8.26
CA ALA A 167 -2.51 -7.18 -8.13
C ALA A 167 -2.85 -7.71 -9.54
N THR A 168 -2.65 -8.99 -9.75
CA THR A 168 -2.95 -9.67 -11.02
C THR A 168 -3.87 -10.85 -10.80
N SER A 169 -4.81 -11.08 -11.71
CA SER A 169 -5.65 -12.26 -11.66
C SER A 169 -4.80 -13.50 -11.91
N GLN A 170 -4.92 -14.48 -11.03
CA GLN A 170 -4.21 -15.75 -11.14
C GLN A 170 -5.16 -16.92 -10.86
N TRP A 171 -4.82 -18.07 -11.40
CA TRP A 171 -5.49 -19.32 -11.06
C TRP A 171 -4.84 -19.91 -9.82
N PHE A 172 -5.67 -20.27 -8.85
CA PHE A 172 -5.25 -20.95 -7.64
C PHE A 172 -5.91 -22.32 -7.58
N VAL A 173 -5.18 -23.29 -7.10
CA VAL A 173 -5.67 -24.63 -6.80
C VAL A 173 -5.54 -24.82 -5.29
N SER A 174 -6.66 -25.14 -4.62
CA SER A 174 -6.63 -25.43 -3.19
C SER A 174 -5.84 -26.68 -2.95
N MET A 175 -4.80 -26.60 -2.12
CA MET A 175 -3.93 -27.72 -1.79
C MET A 175 -4.50 -28.59 -0.66
N ASP A 176 -5.33 -28.01 0.19
CA ASP A 176 -5.83 -28.64 1.43
C ASP A 176 -7.34 -28.93 1.40
N LYS A 177 -8.01 -28.65 0.29
CA LYS A 177 -9.40 -29.05 0.11
C LYS A 177 -9.48 -30.56 -0.16
N ALA A 178 -10.33 -31.24 0.60
CA ALA A 178 -10.57 -32.66 0.38
C ALA A 178 -11.15 -32.94 -1.03
N LEU A 179 -10.56 -33.88 -1.72
CA LEU A 179 -11.01 -34.43 -2.99
C LEU A 179 -12.15 -35.46 -2.76
N ASP A 180 -12.71 -36.02 -3.83
CA ASP A 180 -13.84 -36.95 -3.76
C ASP A 180 -13.53 -38.27 -2.99
N ASP A 181 -12.26 -38.63 -2.93
CA ASP A 181 -11.75 -39.78 -2.20
C ASP A 181 -11.38 -39.51 -0.73
N GLY A 182 -11.51 -38.25 -0.31
CA GLY A 182 -11.23 -37.77 1.04
C GLY A 182 -9.78 -37.35 1.31
N HIS A 183 -8.88 -37.53 0.33
CA HIS A 183 -7.50 -37.02 0.40
C HIS A 183 -7.40 -35.58 -0.07
N THR A 184 -6.32 -34.88 0.30
CA THR A 184 -6.00 -33.55 -0.22
C THR A 184 -4.96 -33.63 -1.34
N LEU A 185 -4.93 -32.65 -2.23
CA LEU A 185 -3.90 -32.60 -3.27
C LEU A 185 -2.47 -32.57 -2.68
N ARG A 186 -2.31 -31.97 -1.51
CA ARG A 186 -1.04 -31.94 -0.79
C ARG A 186 -0.63 -33.34 -0.32
N GLU A 187 -1.54 -34.07 0.29
CA GLU A 187 -1.28 -35.44 0.75
C GLU A 187 -0.92 -36.36 -0.41
N GLU A 188 -1.67 -36.31 -1.51
CA GLU A 188 -1.36 -37.10 -2.70
C GLU A 188 -0.01 -36.75 -3.29
N ALA A 189 0.31 -35.43 -3.42
CA ALA A 189 1.59 -35.02 -3.95
C ALA A 189 2.77 -35.46 -3.10
N LEU A 190 2.65 -35.46 -1.76
CA LEU A 190 3.68 -35.96 -0.85
C LEU A 190 3.83 -37.47 -0.92
N ASP A 191 2.73 -38.17 -1.02
CA ASP A 191 2.73 -39.64 -1.18
C ASP A 191 3.41 -40.06 -2.50
N GLU A 192 3.07 -39.40 -3.62
CA GLU A 192 3.68 -39.67 -4.91
C GLU A 192 5.19 -39.29 -4.92
N LEU A 193 5.59 -38.21 -4.26
CA LEU A 193 7.01 -37.87 -4.13
C LEU A 193 7.82 -38.95 -3.40
N SER A 194 7.22 -39.69 -2.48
CA SER A 194 7.85 -40.80 -1.78
C SER A 194 8.22 -41.96 -2.70
N LYS A 195 7.51 -42.11 -3.82
CA LYS A 195 7.67 -43.19 -4.81
C LYS A 195 8.67 -42.84 -5.92
N VAL A 196 9.09 -41.55 -6.03
CA VAL A 196 9.99 -41.07 -7.07
C VAL A 196 11.44 -41.28 -6.67
N ALA A 197 12.26 -41.86 -7.58
CA ALA A 197 13.71 -41.89 -7.42
C ALA A 197 14.32 -40.57 -7.81
N PHE A 198 14.89 -39.84 -6.83
CA PHE A 198 15.53 -38.56 -7.06
C PHE A 198 17.03 -38.67 -7.31
N TYR A 199 17.50 -37.87 -8.28
CA TYR A 199 18.92 -37.75 -8.54
C TYR A 199 19.32 -36.25 -8.62
N PRO A 200 20.13 -35.70 -7.70
CA PRO A 200 20.71 -36.37 -6.54
C PRO A 200 19.66 -36.70 -5.44
N PRO A 201 19.90 -37.72 -4.60
CA PRO A 201 18.91 -38.21 -3.62
C PRO A 201 18.37 -37.13 -2.65
N HIS A 202 19.17 -36.12 -2.32
CA HIS A 202 18.76 -35.04 -1.41
C HIS A 202 17.69 -34.11 -2.01
N ALA A 203 17.45 -34.15 -3.32
CA ALA A 203 16.44 -33.31 -3.97
C ALA A 203 15.02 -33.57 -3.43
N VAL A 204 14.75 -34.79 -2.93
CA VAL A 204 13.44 -35.13 -2.32
C VAL A 204 13.10 -34.21 -1.14
N LYS A 205 14.08 -33.85 -0.31
CA LYS A 205 13.86 -32.96 0.84
C LYS A 205 13.44 -31.58 0.38
N ARG A 206 14.07 -31.06 -0.67
CA ARG A 206 13.76 -29.72 -1.19
C ARG A 206 12.37 -29.66 -1.79
N ILE A 207 12.01 -30.61 -2.63
CA ILE A 207 10.68 -30.62 -3.27
C ILE A 207 9.59 -30.90 -2.24
N GLY A 208 9.80 -31.83 -1.29
CA GLY A 208 8.88 -32.10 -0.19
C GLY A 208 8.60 -30.84 0.62
N SER A 209 9.63 -30.12 1.08
CA SER A 209 9.45 -28.85 1.81
C SER A 209 8.75 -27.77 0.99
N MET A 210 8.91 -27.76 -0.33
CA MET A 210 8.16 -26.83 -1.20
C MET A 210 6.68 -27.18 -1.27
N VAL A 211 6.33 -28.44 -1.27
CA VAL A 211 4.92 -28.90 -1.25
C VAL A 211 4.30 -28.67 0.12
N GLU A 212 4.99 -29.04 1.20
CA GLU A 212 4.54 -28.85 2.59
C GLU A 212 4.31 -27.38 2.93
N GLY A 213 5.21 -26.49 2.52
CA GLY A 213 5.18 -25.06 2.83
C GLY A 213 4.35 -24.21 1.87
N ARG A 214 3.68 -24.80 0.88
CA ARG A 214 2.83 -24.05 -0.05
C ARG A 214 1.56 -23.64 0.67
N PRO A 215 1.22 -22.31 0.71
CA PRO A 215 -0.07 -21.90 1.25
C PRO A 215 -1.21 -22.45 0.39
N ASP A 216 -2.36 -22.59 1.02
CA ASP A 216 -3.61 -22.97 0.34
C ASP A 216 -4.21 -21.76 -0.42
#